data_b9e2e2c12cc0d1fe73a219a3177ed70b
#
_entry.id   b9e2e2c12cc0d1fe73a219a3177ed70b
#
_cell.length_a   1.000
_cell.length_b   1.000
_cell.length_c   1.000
_cell.angle_alpha   90.00
_cell.angle_beta   90.00
_cell.angle_gamma   90.00
#
_symmetry.space_group_name_H-M   'P 1'
#
loop_
_entity.id
_entity.type
_entity.pdbx_description
1 polymer ?
#
loop_
_entity_poly.entity_id
_entity_poly.type
_entity_poly.pdbx_seq_one_letter_code
_entity_poly.pdbx_strand_id
1 'polypeptide(L)'
;RALDLADMTIGDIDCIELNEAFAAQAIGCMLELGIEVEKPNQQGSAISLGHPVGCTGARQMVTAMHAMGRSGAGTGLISMCIGGGMGLAMVVSRP
;
A
#
# COMPACT_ATOMS: atom_id res chain seq x y z
N ARG A 1 5.14 2.92 11.98
CA ARG A 1 6.55 3.38 11.89
C ARG A 1 6.81 4.19 10.62
N ALA A 2 6.41 3.75 9.41
CA ALA A 2 6.63 4.55 8.19
C ALA A 2 5.89 5.89 8.26
N LEU A 3 4.66 5.88 8.77
CA LEU A 3 3.86 7.08 9.01
C LEU A 3 4.51 8.00 10.05
N ASP A 4 4.99 7.45 11.16
CA ASP A 4 5.69 8.22 12.21
C ASP A 4 6.94 8.92 11.66
N LEU A 5 7.70 8.23 10.79
CA LEU A 5 8.88 8.81 10.15
C LEU A 5 8.55 9.94 9.16
N ALA A 6 7.35 9.91 8.60
CA ALA A 6 6.84 10.93 7.69
C ALA A 6 6.07 12.06 8.42
N ASP A 7 5.92 11.96 9.74
CA ASP A 7 5.07 12.84 10.56
C ASP A 7 3.63 12.90 10.05
N MET A 8 3.08 11.73 9.70
CA MET A 8 1.76 11.56 9.09
C MET A 8 0.92 10.53 9.83
N THR A 9 -0.39 10.62 9.66
CA THR A 9 -1.37 9.61 10.07
C THR A 9 -1.90 8.86 8.86
N ILE A 10 -2.62 7.75 9.07
CA ILE A 10 -3.27 7.03 7.97
C ILE A 10 -4.33 7.87 7.24
N GLY A 11 -4.90 8.85 7.93
CA GLY A 11 -5.87 9.80 7.37
C GLY A 11 -5.27 10.75 6.33
N ASP A 12 -3.96 11.01 6.41
CA ASP A 12 -3.24 11.91 5.51
C ASP A 12 -2.80 11.22 4.20
N ILE A 13 -3.09 9.91 4.07
CA ILE A 13 -2.70 9.12 2.92
C ILE A 13 -3.85 9.04 1.91
N ASP A 14 -3.59 9.51 0.70
CA ASP A 14 -4.56 9.53 -0.40
C ASP A 14 -4.62 8.19 -1.14
N CYS A 15 -3.47 7.56 -1.39
CA CYS A 15 -3.33 6.33 -2.17
C CYS A 15 -2.68 5.23 -1.33
N ILE A 16 -3.30 4.06 -1.25
CA ILE A 16 -2.78 2.94 -0.46
C ILE A 16 -2.60 1.71 -1.37
N GLU A 17 -1.39 1.22 -1.44
CA GLU A 17 -1.03 -0.06 -2.04
C GLU A 17 -0.60 -1.03 -0.91
N LEU A 18 -1.50 -1.89 -0.51
CA LEU A 18 -1.27 -2.95 0.48
C LEU A 18 -1.22 -4.29 -0.23
N ASN A 19 -0.07 -4.96 -0.23
CA ASN A 19 0.05 -6.24 -0.91
C ASN A 19 -0.87 -7.30 -0.29
N GLU A 20 -1.61 -7.99 -1.12
CA GLU A 20 -2.53 -9.08 -0.76
C GLU A 20 -1.80 -10.43 -0.85
N ALA A 21 -0.79 -10.66 -0.01
CA ALA A 21 -0.14 -11.98 0.05
C ALA A 21 -1.17 -13.07 0.45
N PHE A 22 -2.10 -12.72 1.33
CA PHE A 22 -3.30 -13.48 1.68
C PHE A 22 -4.45 -12.50 1.94
N ALA A 23 -5.67 -12.86 1.55
CA ALA A 23 -6.86 -12.04 1.82
C ALA A 23 -7.03 -11.76 3.32
N ALA A 24 -6.87 -12.78 4.16
CA ALA A 24 -6.99 -12.66 5.62
C ALA A 24 -5.93 -11.71 6.20
N GLN A 25 -4.70 -11.72 5.68
CA GLN A 25 -3.64 -10.79 6.10
C GLN A 25 -3.98 -9.35 5.70
N ALA A 26 -4.46 -9.13 4.48
CA ALA A 26 -4.82 -7.79 4.01
C ALA A 26 -5.96 -7.21 4.86
N ILE A 27 -7.02 -7.99 5.10
CA ILE A 27 -8.15 -7.60 5.97
C ILE A 27 -7.66 -7.30 7.39
N GLY A 28 -6.81 -8.15 7.97
CA GLY A 28 -6.25 -7.93 9.30
C GLY A 28 -5.48 -6.62 9.39
N CYS A 29 -4.65 -6.30 8.39
CA CYS A 29 -3.92 -5.02 8.32
C CYS A 29 -4.88 -3.84 8.20
N MET A 30 -5.93 -3.93 7.39
CA MET A 30 -6.92 -2.86 7.25
C MET A 30 -7.64 -2.59 8.57
N LEU A 31 -8.08 -3.64 9.26
CA LEU A 31 -8.74 -3.53 10.56
C LEU A 31 -7.83 -2.89 11.62
N GLU A 32 -6.58 -3.34 11.70
CA GLU A 32 -5.60 -2.81 12.65
C GLU A 32 -5.26 -1.34 12.40
N LEU A 33 -5.20 -0.93 11.14
CA LEU A 33 -4.90 0.45 10.74
C LEU A 33 -6.12 1.36 10.64
N GLY A 34 -7.33 0.84 10.82
CA GLY A 34 -8.57 1.59 10.64
C GLY A 34 -8.80 2.05 9.19
N ILE A 35 -8.39 1.23 8.22
CA ILE A 35 -8.56 1.50 6.79
C ILE A 35 -9.85 0.86 6.31
N GLU A 36 -10.71 1.62 5.65
CA GLU A 36 -11.90 1.09 4.97
C GLU A 36 -11.49 0.16 3.82
N VAL A 37 -12.20 -0.96 3.67
CA VAL A 37 -11.84 -2.05 2.73
C VAL A 37 -11.76 -1.57 1.28
N GLU A 38 -12.55 -0.58 0.92
CA GLU A 38 -12.61 -0.01 -0.42
C GLU A 38 -11.46 0.97 -0.73
N LYS A 39 -10.74 1.43 0.29
CA LYS A 39 -9.71 2.48 0.12
C LYS A 39 -8.41 1.96 -0.53
N PRO A 40 -7.82 0.82 -0.11
CA PRO A 40 -6.57 0.35 -0.71
C PRO A 40 -6.78 -0.35 -2.06
N ASN A 41 -5.70 -0.47 -2.81
CA ASN A 41 -5.61 -1.34 -3.99
C ASN A 41 -6.64 -1.04 -5.09
N GLN A 42 -6.95 0.21 -5.34
CA GLN A 42 -7.96 0.65 -6.32
C GLN A 42 -7.70 0.13 -7.75
N GLN A 43 -6.48 -0.26 -8.06
CA GLN A 43 -6.08 -0.79 -9.36
C GLN A 43 -5.88 -2.31 -9.34
N GLY A 44 -6.26 -2.97 -8.24
CA GLY A 44 -5.98 -4.38 -7.99
C GLY A 44 -4.64 -4.59 -7.28
N SER A 45 -4.46 -5.76 -6.69
CA SER A 45 -3.24 -6.16 -5.99
C SER A 45 -2.93 -7.65 -6.25
N ALA A 46 -2.23 -8.32 -5.35
CA ALA A 46 -1.70 -9.66 -5.60
C ALA A 46 -2.77 -10.72 -5.93
N ILE A 47 -3.98 -10.62 -5.39
CA ILE A 47 -5.07 -11.59 -5.68
C ILE A 47 -5.50 -11.48 -7.14
N SER A 48 -5.60 -10.28 -7.68
CA SER A 48 -6.06 -10.05 -9.06
C SER A 48 -4.91 -9.99 -10.09
N LEU A 49 -3.74 -9.46 -9.70
CA LEU A 49 -2.62 -9.19 -10.61
C LEU A 49 -1.47 -10.19 -10.48
N GLY A 50 -1.44 -10.97 -9.40
CA GLY A 50 -0.34 -11.86 -9.07
C GLY A 50 0.69 -11.24 -8.12
N HIS A 51 1.50 -12.10 -7.51
CA HIS A 51 2.54 -11.71 -6.55
C HIS A 51 3.92 -12.24 -6.97
N PRO A 52 4.57 -11.61 -7.96
CA PRO A 52 5.94 -11.95 -8.31
C PRO A 52 6.87 -11.42 -7.21
N VAL A 53 7.27 -12.29 -6.28
CA VAL A 53 7.92 -11.94 -4.99
C VAL A 53 9.08 -10.95 -5.14
N GLY A 54 9.95 -11.14 -6.12
CA GLY A 54 11.07 -10.22 -6.37
C GLY A 54 10.71 -8.92 -7.09
N CYS A 55 9.44 -8.75 -7.51
CA CYS A 55 8.99 -7.60 -8.30
C CYS A 55 7.84 -6.82 -7.66
N THR A 56 7.10 -7.42 -6.72
CA THR A 56 5.86 -6.84 -6.19
C THR A 56 6.04 -5.43 -5.63
N GLY A 57 7.11 -5.16 -4.90
CA GLY A 57 7.37 -3.82 -4.37
C GLY A 57 7.53 -2.77 -5.49
N ALA A 58 8.27 -3.11 -6.55
CA ALA A 58 8.41 -2.24 -7.72
C ALA A 58 7.08 -2.07 -8.46
N ARG A 59 6.30 -3.15 -8.61
CA ARG A 59 4.97 -3.11 -9.21
C ARG A 59 4.04 -2.17 -8.42
N GLN A 60 4.00 -2.30 -7.09
CA GLN A 60 3.18 -1.44 -6.24
C GLN A 60 3.59 0.03 -6.37
N MET A 61 4.90 0.32 -6.38
CA MET A 61 5.42 1.68 -6.59
C MET A 61 4.93 2.27 -7.92
N VAL A 62 5.07 1.54 -9.01
CA VAL A 62 4.62 1.97 -10.35
C VAL A 62 3.11 2.19 -10.37
N THR A 63 2.33 1.27 -9.77
CA THR A 63 0.88 1.38 -9.67
C THR A 63 0.49 2.64 -8.90
N ALA A 64 1.08 2.87 -7.72
CA ALA A 64 0.81 4.04 -6.89
C ALA A 64 1.15 5.34 -7.63
N MET A 65 2.33 5.43 -8.26
CA MET A 65 2.74 6.63 -9.01
C MET A 65 1.74 6.97 -10.13
N HIS A 66 1.30 5.97 -10.88
CA HIS A 66 0.31 6.20 -11.95
C HIS A 66 -1.09 6.53 -11.40
N ALA A 67 -1.51 5.87 -10.31
CA ALA A 67 -2.78 6.15 -9.65
C ALA A 67 -2.81 7.59 -9.11
N MET A 68 -1.77 7.99 -8.39
CA MET A 68 -1.60 9.35 -7.86
C MET A 68 -1.55 10.38 -8.99
N GLY A 69 -0.86 10.07 -10.08
CA GLY A 69 -0.79 10.94 -11.26
C GLY A 69 -2.15 11.21 -11.90
N ARG A 70 -3.02 10.18 -11.97
CA ARG A 70 -4.37 10.31 -12.55
C ARG A 70 -5.37 10.99 -11.62
N SER A 71 -5.30 10.70 -10.33
CA SER A 71 -6.25 11.25 -9.33
C SER A 71 -5.88 12.63 -8.81
N GLY A 72 -4.65 13.07 -9.02
CA GLY A 72 -4.13 14.29 -8.39
C GLY A 72 -3.71 14.10 -6.93
N ALA A 73 -3.73 12.85 -6.42
CA ALA A 73 -3.33 12.53 -5.05
C ALA A 73 -1.89 12.96 -4.76
N GLY A 74 -1.67 13.52 -3.57
CA GLY A 74 -0.38 14.03 -3.13
C GLY A 74 0.48 13.01 -2.42
N THR A 75 -0.15 12.05 -1.71
CA THR A 75 0.52 11.11 -0.81
C THR A 75 0.14 9.67 -1.08
N GLY A 76 1.09 8.75 -0.93
CA GLY A 76 0.87 7.32 -1.08
C GLY A 76 1.56 6.50 0.02
N LEU A 77 0.93 5.42 0.44
CA LEU A 77 1.51 4.40 1.33
C LEU A 77 1.60 3.09 0.55
N ILE A 78 2.79 2.53 0.51
CA ILE A 78 3.07 1.24 -0.11
C ILE A 78 3.53 0.29 0.98
N SER A 79 2.89 -0.87 1.09
CA SER A 79 3.25 -1.85 2.13
C SER A 79 3.14 -3.28 1.61
N MET A 80 4.06 -4.12 2.06
CA MET A 80 4.07 -5.55 1.75
C MET A 80 4.73 -6.34 2.87
N CYS A 81 4.35 -7.60 3.03
CA CYS A 81 5.10 -8.55 3.82
C CYS A 81 6.39 -8.96 3.08
N ILE A 82 7.43 -9.25 3.84
CA ILE A 82 8.75 -9.64 3.30
C ILE A 82 9.21 -11.01 3.80
N GLY A 83 8.28 -11.76 4.41
CA GLY A 83 8.53 -13.10 4.94
C GLY A 83 8.81 -13.10 6.45
N GLY A 84 8.63 -14.25 7.09
CA GLY A 84 8.93 -14.44 8.51
C GLY A 84 8.14 -13.55 9.48
N GLY A 85 6.94 -13.12 9.12
CA GLY A 85 6.14 -12.19 9.93
C GLY A 85 6.61 -10.73 9.91
N MET A 86 7.55 -10.39 9.03
CA MET A 86 8.06 -9.03 8.86
C MET A 86 7.30 -8.30 7.75
N GLY A 87 7.30 -6.97 7.81
CA GLY A 87 6.74 -6.10 6.79
C GLY A 87 7.63 -4.91 6.48
N LEU A 88 7.52 -4.41 5.26
CA LEU A 88 8.13 -3.17 4.81
C LEU A 88 7.03 -2.21 4.40
N ALA A 89 7.17 -0.94 4.76
CA ALA A 89 6.28 0.12 4.31
C ALA A 89 7.06 1.37 3.91
N MET A 90 6.53 2.09 2.93
CA MET A 90 7.11 3.33 2.42
C MET A 90 5.99 4.36 2.22
N VAL A 91 6.22 5.58 2.67
CA VAL A 91 5.41 6.74 2.32
C VAL A 91 6.09 7.45 1.16
N VAL A 92 5.31 7.83 0.16
CA VAL A 92 5.76 8.58 -1.02
C VAL A 92 4.91 9.83 -1.19
N SER A 93 5.52 10.89 -1.72
CA SER A 93 4.80 12.12 -2.05
C SER A 93 5.09 12.54 -3.48
N ARG A 94 4.12 13.20 -4.11
CA ARG A 94 4.37 13.91 -5.36
C ARG A 94 4.99 15.26 -5.05
N PRO A 95 5.96 15.69 -5.85
CA PRO A 95 6.49 17.05 -5.77
C PRO A 95 5.44 18.08 -6.21
#